data_553d40ce3ea0d02317e91f13be4318e5
#
_entry.id   553d40ce3ea0d02317e91f13be4318e5
#
_cell.length_a   1.000
_cell.length_b   1.000
_cell.length_c   1.000
_cell.angle_alpha   90.00
_cell.angle_beta   90.00
_cell.angle_gamma   90.00
#
_symmetry.space_group_name_H-M   'P 1'
#
loop_
_entity.id
_entity.type
_entity.pdbx_description
1 polymer ?
#
loop_
_entity_poly.entity_id
_entity_poly.type
_entity_poly.pdbx_seq_one_letter_code
_entity_poly.pdbx_strand_id
1 'polypeptide(L)'
;KEGFLVLYSDTDSVFLTLDGKTKNDAEAFAESINLELPGLMELEYEGFYPSGIFVSAKMGAFGAKKKYALMSEEGALKIKGFETVRRNWSLIAKDVQETVLGIILREHDTEKALVYVKGIITDLKAKRIPIEKVIIHTQLQKEILDYTSKGPHVAVAQRLKNKGRIIGPGSMIKYVVTQGNDIIRNRSKMPEEVKENEYDADYYINNQV
;
A
#
# COMPACT_ATOMS: atom_id res chain seq x y z
N LYS A 1 23.07 -24.54 -0.49
CA LYS A 1 24.17 -25.40 0.02
C LYS A 1 25.15 -24.61 0.88
N GLU A 2 25.22 -23.29 0.73
CA GLU A 2 26.14 -22.41 1.45
C GLU A 2 25.62 -21.95 2.83
N GLY A 3 24.52 -22.55 3.32
CA GLY A 3 24.00 -22.31 4.66
C GLY A 3 23.16 -21.04 4.82
N PHE A 4 22.80 -20.36 3.73
CA PHE A 4 21.81 -19.29 3.79
C PHE A 4 20.38 -19.86 3.64
N LEU A 5 19.45 -19.35 4.43
CA LEU A 5 18.03 -19.66 4.30
C LEU A 5 17.36 -18.61 3.42
N VAL A 6 16.70 -19.06 2.36
CA VAL A 6 15.92 -18.18 1.49
C VAL A 6 14.58 -17.89 2.16
N LEU A 7 14.32 -16.61 2.46
CA LEU A 7 13.04 -16.12 3.01
C LEU A 7 12.02 -15.87 1.92
N TYR A 8 12.45 -15.23 0.85
CA TYR A 8 11.61 -14.83 -0.25
C TYR A 8 12.42 -14.66 -1.53
N SER A 9 11.83 -14.96 -2.66
CA SER A 9 12.42 -14.74 -3.98
C SER A 9 11.34 -14.27 -4.94
N ASP A 10 11.69 -13.34 -5.79
CA ASP A 10 10.88 -12.88 -6.92
C ASP A 10 11.75 -12.94 -8.19
N THR A 11 11.21 -12.61 -9.32
CA THR A 11 11.78 -12.77 -10.68
C THR A 11 13.29 -12.54 -10.78
N ASP A 12 13.79 -11.51 -10.12
CA ASP A 12 15.15 -10.97 -10.23
C ASP A 12 15.80 -10.66 -8.86
N SER A 13 15.18 -11.11 -7.77
CA SER A 13 15.68 -10.83 -6.42
C SER A 13 15.49 -12.01 -5.47
N VAL A 14 16.39 -12.13 -4.50
CA VAL A 14 16.34 -13.12 -3.42
C VAL A 14 16.62 -12.46 -2.08
N PHE A 15 15.84 -12.79 -1.06
CA PHE A 15 16.04 -12.38 0.32
C PHE A 15 16.50 -13.57 1.15
N LEU A 16 17.62 -13.39 1.82
CA LEU A 16 18.27 -14.42 2.64
C LEU A 16 18.29 -14.00 4.10
N THR A 17 18.19 -14.96 5.02
CA THR A 17 18.60 -14.72 6.41
C THR A 17 20.11 -14.90 6.54
N LEU A 18 20.74 -14.14 7.43
CA LEU A 18 22.16 -14.34 7.72
C LEU A 18 22.40 -15.61 8.55
N ASP A 19 21.48 -15.98 9.44
CA ASP A 19 21.52 -17.22 10.25
C ASP A 19 22.91 -17.49 10.87
N GLY A 20 23.44 -16.49 11.57
CA GLY A 20 24.78 -16.52 12.19
C GLY A 20 25.95 -16.11 11.29
N LYS A 21 25.70 -15.81 10.02
CA LYS A 21 26.67 -15.25 9.07
C LYS A 21 26.71 -13.72 9.17
N THR A 22 27.73 -13.13 8.56
CA THR A 22 27.89 -11.67 8.47
C THR A 22 27.42 -11.11 7.12
N LYS A 23 27.33 -9.79 7.02
CA LYS A 23 27.08 -9.10 5.75
C LYS A 23 28.17 -9.40 4.72
N ASN A 24 29.44 -9.42 5.17
CA ASN A 24 30.57 -9.74 4.30
C ASN A 24 30.48 -11.16 3.74
N ASP A 25 29.94 -12.13 4.52
CA ASP A 25 29.69 -13.48 4.01
C ASP A 25 28.61 -13.48 2.90
N ALA A 26 27.60 -12.61 3.01
CA ALA A 26 26.56 -12.47 1.99
C ALA A 26 27.09 -11.79 0.72
N GLU A 27 27.94 -10.79 0.85
CA GLU A 27 28.62 -10.13 -0.28
C GLU A 27 29.57 -11.11 -1.00
N ALA A 28 30.42 -11.81 -0.25
CA ALA A 28 31.30 -12.83 -0.81
C ALA A 28 30.52 -13.97 -1.50
N PHE A 29 29.35 -14.32 -0.96
CA PHE A 29 28.46 -15.29 -1.59
C PHE A 29 27.91 -14.77 -2.93
N ALA A 30 27.46 -13.51 -3.00
CA ALA A 30 27.01 -12.88 -4.25
C ALA A 30 28.13 -12.85 -5.30
N GLU A 31 29.36 -12.47 -4.90
CA GLU A 31 30.54 -12.50 -5.77
C GLU A 31 30.83 -13.91 -6.29
N SER A 32 30.74 -14.93 -5.42
CA SER A 32 30.98 -16.33 -5.83
C SER A 32 29.96 -16.81 -6.88
N ILE A 33 28.68 -16.40 -6.75
CA ILE A 33 27.64 -16.71 -7.74
C ILE A 33 27.93 -16.00 -9.05
N ASN A 34 28.38 -14.74 -9.02
CA ASN A 34 28.66 -13.96 -10.21
C ASN A 34 29.74 -14.59 -11.08
N LEU A 35 30.68 -15.33 -10.49
CA LEU A 35 31.69 -16.08 -11.25
C LEU A 35 31.08 -17.24 -12.08
N GLU A 36 29.91 -17.75 -11.68
CA GLU A 36 29.23 -18.88 -12.32
C GLU A 36 28.07 -18.45 -13.23
N LEU A 37 27.62 -17.17 -13.15
CA LEU A 37 26.52 -16.68 -13.95
C LEU A 37 26.88 -16.53 -15.42
N PRO A 38 26.00 -16.89 -16.36
CA PRO A 38 26.28 -16.80 -17.78
C PRO A 38 26.13 -15.37 -18.33
N GLY A 39 27.05 -15.02 -19.24
CA GLY A 39 26.95 -13.80 -20.03
C GLY A 39 27.13 -12.51 -19.22
N LEU A 40 26.14 -11.62 -19.28
CA LEU A 40 26.13 -10.33 -18.59
C LEU A 40 25.21 -10.33 -17.36
N MET A 41 24.83 -11.51 -16.87
CA MET A 41 24.03 -11.61 -15.65
C MET A 41 24.91 -11.36 -14.44
N GLU A 42 24.44 -10.52 -13.54
CA GLU A 42 25.13 -10.17 -12.30
C GLU A 42 24.12 -10.07 -11.14
N LEU A 43 24.51 -10.55 -9.97
CA LEU A 43 23.83 -10.31 -8.70
C LEU A 43 24.48 -9.11 -8.02
N GLU A 44 23.66 -8.12 -7.68
CA GLU A 44 24.07 -6.98 -6.88
C GLU A 44 23.62 -7.17 -5.43
N TYR A 45 24.52 -6.88 -4.48
CA TYR A 45 24.14 -6.79 -3.07
C TYR A 45 23.36 -5.50 -2.83
N GLU A 46 22.05 -5.61 -2.71
CA GLU A 46 21.17 -4.44 -2.58
C GLU A 46 21.23 -3.80 -1.19
N GLY A 47 21.52 -4.59 -0.14
CA GLY A 47 21.64 -4.09 1.22
C GLY A 47 21.17 -5.05 2.30
N PHE A 48 21.31 -4.61 3.54
CA PHE A 48 20.89 -5.33 4.74
C PHE A 48 19.69 -4.63 5.41
N TYR A 49 18.72 -5.44 5.83
CA TYR A 49 17.51 -5.00 6.48
C TYR A 49 17.36 -5.69 7.83
N PRO A 50 17.60 -4.98 8.96
CA PRO A 50 17.51 -5.56 10.31
C PRO A 50 16.17 -6.16 10.65
N SER A 51 15.10 -5.64 10.07
CA SER A 51 13.72 -6.14 10.27
C SER A 51 12.90 -6.10 8.99
N GLY A 52 11.96 -7.04 8.87
CA GLY A 52 11.09 -7.14 7.71
C GLY A 52 9.83 -7.95 7.97
N ILE A 53 8.78 -7.61 7.23
CA ILE A 53 7.51 -8.33 7.20
C ILE A 53 7.26 -8.83 5.78
N PHE A 54 7.13 -10.14 5.62
CA PHE A 54 6.68 -10.78 4.39
C PHE A 54 5.26 -11.31 4.61
N VAL A 55 4.32 -10.90 3.76
CA VAL A 55 2.90 -11.27 3.93
C VAL A 55 2.65 -12.62 3.28
N SER A 56 2.00 -13.54 4.01
CA SER A 56 1.52 -14.80 3.44
C SER A 56 0.25 -14.62 2.62
N ALA A 57 0.05 -15.46 1.59
CA ALA A 57 -1.21 -15.49 0.87
C ALA A 57 -2.33 -16.06 1.76
N LYS A 58 -3.57 -15.54 1.63
CA LYS A 58 -4.72 -16.00 2.43
C LYS A 58 -5.05 -17.49 2.26
N MET A 59 -4.64 -18.10 1.15
CA MET A 59 -4.83 -19.52 0.85
C MET A 59 -3.48 -20.10 0.39
N GLY A 60 -2.79 -20.81 1.28
CA GLY A 60 -1.57 -21.55 0.96
C GLY A 60 -0.40 -21.27 1.88
N ALA A 61 0.57 -22.19 1.88
CA ALA A 61 1.82 -22.12 2.65
C ALA A 61 2.86 -21.12 2.06
N PHE A 62 2.52 -20.42 0.97
CA PHE A 62 3.45 -19.55 0.25
C PHE A 62 3.17 -18.08 0.51
N GLY A 63 4.22 -17.27 0.54
CA GLY A 63 4.14 -15.82 0.69
C GLY A 63 3.33 -15.14 -0.41
N ALA A 64 2.66 -14.03 -0.10
CA ALA A 64 2.01 -13.19 -1.10
C ALA A 64 3.09 -12.56 -1.99
N LYS A 65 3.00 -12.81 -3.30
CA LYS A 65 3.96 -12.26 -4.26
C LYS A 65 4.00 -10.73 -4.16
N LYS A 66 5.21 -10.20 -4.09
CA LYS A 66 5.48 -8.74 -4.12
C LYS A 66 4.81 -7.94 -2.99
N LYS A 67 4.54 -8.55 -1.82
CA LYS A 67 3.97 -7.83 -0.67
C LYS A 67 4.87 -8.00 0.56
N TYR A 68 5.73 -7.01 0.79
CA TYR A 68 6.65 -6.97 1.92
C TYR A 68 6.99 -5.54 2.35
N ALA A 69 7.40 -5.37 3.59
CA ALA A 69 7.93 -4.14 4.13
C ALA A 69 9.24 -4.42 4.88
N LEU A 70 10.26 -3.62 4.63
CA LEU A 70 11.61 -3.77 5.17
C LEU A 70 12.07 -2.47 5.82
N MET A 71 12.83 -2.55 6.89
CA MET A 71 13.47 -1.41 7.54
C MET A 71 14.97 -1.48 7.28
N SER A 72 15.54 -0.41 6.69
CA SER A 72 16.99 -0.32 6.52
C SER A 72 17.71 0.00 7.84
N GLU A 73 19.02 -0.10 7.87
CA GLU A 73 19.83 0.26 9.04
C GLU A 73 19.72 1.75 9.39
N GLU A 74 19.55 2.60 8.38
CA GLU A 74 19.35 4.06 8.54
C GLU A 74 17.91 4.40 8.96
N GLY A 75 17.05 3.40 9.17
CA GLY A 75 15.66 3.59 9.57
C GLY A 75 14.71 3.98 8.43
N ALA A 76 15.13 3.81 7.17
CA ALA A 76 14.26 4.02 6.02
C ALA A 76 13.35 2.80 5.79
N LEU A 77 12.08 3.07 5.48
CA LEU A 77 11.07 2.05 5.25
C LEU A 77 10.90 1.79 3.75
N LYS A 78 11.20 0.56 3.32
CA LYS A 78 11.00 0.07 1.95
C LYS A 78 9.73 -0.77 1.89
N ILE A 79 8.71 -0.29 1.19
CA ILE A 79 7.40 -0.96 1.09
C ILE A 79 7.13 -1.38 -0.35
N LYS A 80 6.72 -2.63 -0.53
CA LYS A 80 6.29 -3.18 -1.83
C LYS A 80 4.92 -3.87 -1.70
N GLY A 81 4.05 -3.59 -2.67
CA GLY A 81 2.75 -4.26 -2.83
C GLY A 81 1.69 -3.96 -1.79
N PHE A 82 1.99 -3.17 -0.76
CA PHE A 82 1.02 -2.69 0.21
C PHE A 82 0.16 -1.55 -0.37
N GLU A 83 -0.87 -1.18 0.36
CA GLU A 83 -1.85 -0.19 -0.05
C GLU A 83 -1.25 1.22 -0.13
N THR A 84 -0.24 1.54 0.68
CA THR A 84 0.51 2.82 0.65
C THR A 84 1.02 3.18 -0.73
N VAL A 85 1.49 2.18 -1.50
CA VAL A 85 2.04 2.40 -2.86
C VAL A 85 0.97 2.43 -3.95
N ARG A 86 -0.30 2.16 -3.61
CA ARG A 86 -1.41 2.15 -4.58
C ARG A 86 -2.08 3.52 -4.66
N ARG A 87 -2.50 3.91 -5.86
CA ARG A 87 -3.14 5.22 -6.09
C ARG A 87 -4.57 5.30 -5.57
N ASN A 88 -5.30 4.17 -5.55
CA ASN A 88 -6.72 4.11 -5.20
C ASN A 88 -7.01 4.02 -3.69
N TRP A 89 -6.06 4.42 -2.85
CA TRP A 89 -6.21 4.49 -1.40
C TRP A 89 -6.14 5.94 -0.94
N SER A 90 -6.92 6.27 0.08
CA SER A 90 -6.93 7.59 0.71
C SER A 90 -5.59 7.88 1.39
N LEU A 91 -5.28 9.17 1.58
CA LEU A 91 -4.04 9.56 2.23
C LEU A 91 -4.00 9.08 3.69
N ILE A 92 -5.13 9.13 4.42
CA ILE A 92 -5.19 8.60 5.79
C ILE A 92 -4.85 7.11 5.85
N ALA A 93 -5.33 6.29 4.90
CA ALA A 93 -5.01 4.87 4.85
C ALA A 93 -3.51 4.61 4.65
N LYS A 94 -2.88 5.41 3.79
CA LYS A 94 -1.44 5.35 3.54
C LYS A 94 -0.64 5.76 4.76
N ASP A 95 -0.97 6.89 5.37
CA ASP A 95 -0.31 7.40 6.57
C ASP A 95 -0.41 6.38 7.73
N VAL A 96 -1.59 5.79 7.93
CA VAL A 96 -1.81 4.79 8.97
C VAL A 96 -0.97 3.53 8.71
N GLN A 97 -1.00 3.00 7.50
CA GLN A 97 -0.25 1.80 7.15
C GLN A 97 1.26 2.02 7.28
N GLU A 98 1.78 3.16 6.80
CA GLU A 98 3.19 3.49 6.90
C GLU A 98 3.62 3.67 8.35
N THR A 99 2.83 4.37 9.16
CA THR A 99 3.10 4.56 10.58
C THR A 99 3.08 3.24 11.35
N VAL A 100 2.08 2.39 11.11
CA VAL A 100 1.96 1.07 11.74
C VAL A 100 3.14 0.18 11.39
N LEU A 101 3.51 0.11 10.09
CA LEU A 101 4.68 -0.66 9.65
C LEU A 101 5.97 -0.11 10.27
N GLY A 102 6.10 1.22 10.35
CA GLY A 102 7.25 1.86 10.99
C GLY A 102 7.37 1.53 12.49
N ILE A 103 6.26 1.57 13.24
CA ILE A 103 6.24 1.20 14.67
C ILE A 103 6.65 -0.27 14.83
N ILE A 104 6.01 -1.18 14.08
CA ILE A 104 6.27 -2.62 14.20
C ILE A 104 7.72 -2.96 13.81
N LEU A 105 8.24 -2.40 12.72
CA LEU A 105 9.57 -2.76 12.21
C LEU A 105 10.72 -2.06 12.95
N ARG A 106 10.49 -0.86 13.50
CA ARG A 106 11.52 -0.10 14.21
C ARG A 106 11.52 -0.37 15.70
N GLU A 107 10.33 -0.41 16.30
CA GLU A 107 10.18 -0.47 17.74
C GLU A 107 9.78 -1.87 18.24
N HIS A 108 9.37 -2.77 17.33
CA HIS A 108 8.85 -4.11 17.63
C HIS A 108 7.65 -4.10 18.60
N ASP A 109 6.87 -2.99 18.59
CA ASP A 109 5.78 -2.74 19.53
C ASP A 109 4.41 -2.80 18.81
N THR A 110 3.80 -3.98 18.85
CA THR A 110 2.48 -4.21 18.25
C THR A 110 1.36 -3.55 19.07
N GLU A 111 1.53 -3.38 20.40
CA GLU A 111 0.53 -2.72 21.23
C GLU A 111 0.48 -1.21 20.94
N LYS A 112 1.63 -0.57 20.83
CA LYS A 112 1.72 0.82 20.42
C LYS A 112 1.08 1.05 19.05
N ALA A 113 1.32 0.17 18.08
CA ALA A 113 0.68 0.21 16.78
C ALA A 113 -0.85 0.11 16.89
N LEU A 114 -1.36 -0.80 17.73
CA LEU A 114 -2.79 -0.96 17.99
C LEU A 114 -3.42 0.28 18.65
N VAL A 115 -2.74 0.89 19.62
CA VAL A 115 -3.19 2.12 20.28
C VAL A 115 -3.27 3.26 19.24
N TYR A 116 -2.28 3.39 18.36
CA TYR A 116 -2.29 4.37 17.29
C TYR A 116 -3.51 4.18 16.36
N VAL A 117 -3.76 2.96 15.88
CA VAL A 117 -4.93 2.67 15.00
C VAL A 117 -6.25 2.99 15.71
N LYS A 118 -6.39 2.62 17.00
CA LYS A 118 -7.59 2.96 17.80
C LYS A 118 -7.80 4.48 17.92
N GLY A 119 -6.72 5.25 18.03
CA GLY A 119 -6.76 6.71 18.01
C GLY A 119 -7.32 7.25 16.70
N ILE A 120 -6.80 6.76 15.57
CA ILE A 120 -7.27 7.15 14.23
C ILE A 120 -8.75 6.79 14.02
N ILE A 121 -9.17 5.60 14.47
CA ILE A 121 -10.59 5.20 14.42
C ILE A 121 -11.46 6.18 15.20
N THR A 122 -11.02 6.59 16.39
CA THR A 122 -11.72 7.57 17.23
C THR A 122 -11.80 8.92 16.52
N ASP A 123 -10.72 9.37 15.87
CA ASP A 123 -10.67 10.64 15.16
C ASP A 123 -11.55 10.62 13.90
N LEU A 124 -11.59 9.51 13.17
CA LEU A 124 -12.50 9.33 12.03
C LEU A 124 -13.98 9.40 12.48
N LYS A 125 -14.35 8.70 13.55
CA LYS A 125 -15.73 8.71 14.09
C LYS A 125 -16.13 10.10 14.60
N ALA A 126 -15.21 10.81 15.23
CA ALA A 126 -15.41 12.17 15.71
C ALA A 126 -15.31 13.24 14.62
N LYS A 127 -15.07 12.85 13.36
CA LYS A 127 -14.90 13.75 12.20
C LYS A 127 -13.75 14.78 12.37
N ARG A 128 -12.71 14.40 13.07
CA ARG A 128 -11.51 15.24 13.28
C ARG A 128 -10.45 15.10 12.19
N ILE A 129 -10.60 14.10 11.31
CA ILE A 129 -9.69 13.93 10.18
C ILE A 129 -10.07 14.92 9.07
N PRO A 130 -9.14 15.77 8.60
CA PRO A 130 -9.41 16.72 7.51
C PRO A 130 -9.83 16.01 6.22
N ILE A 131 -10.68 16.66 5.43
CA ILE A 131 -11.26 16.09 4.21
C ILE A 131 -10.19 15.66 3.19
N GLU A 132 -9.08 16.40 3.11
CA GLU A 132 -7.96 16.12 2.21
C GLU A 132 -7.36 14.74 2.47
N LYS A 133 -7.37 14.28 3.73
CA LYS A 133 -6.84 12.96 4.12
C LYS A 133 -7.74 11.79 3.71
N VAL A 134 -9.02 12.04 3.48
CA VAL A 134 -10.01 11.02 3.09
C VAL A 134 -10.30 11.00 1.58
N ILE A 135 -9.73 11.91 0.79
CA ILE A 135 -9.88 11.89 -0.66
C ILE A 135 -9.25 10.63 -1.25
N ILE A 136 -10.02 9.92 -2.07
CA ILE A 136 -9.55 8.77 -2.84
C ILE A 136 -9.28 9.21 -4.28
N HIS A 137 -8.12 8.81 -4.81
CA HIS A 137 -7.70 9.09 -6.18
C HIS A 137 -7.74 7.80 -7.00
N THR A 138 -8.48 7.78 -8.09
CA THR A 138 -8.53 6.60 -8.96
C THR A 138 -8.45 7.01 -10.43
N GLN A 139 -7.52 6.41 -11.16
CA GLN A 139 -7.37 6.66 -12.59
C GLN A 139 -8.37 5.83 -13.39
N LEU A 140 -9.07 6.45 -14.34
CA LEU A 140 -9.86 5.73 -15.33
C LEU A 140 -8.93 4.96 -16.27
N GLN A 141 -9.18 3.67 -16.43
CA GLN A 141 -8.36 2.79 -17.27
C GLN A 141 -8.95 2.64 -18.69
N LYS A 142 -10.25 2.94 -18.85
CA LYS A 142 -10.98 2.80 -20.11
C LYS A 142 -12.10 3.83 -20.19
N GLU A 143 -12.81 3.88 -21.31
CA GLU A 143 -13.97 4.75 -21.47
C GLU A 143 -15.06 4.40 -20.46
N ILE A 144 -15.84 5.42 -20.04
CA ILE A 144 -16.86 5.27 -18.99
C ILE A 144 -17.91 4.22 -19.38
N LEU A 145 -18.24 4.13 -20.67
CA LEU A 145 -19.23 3.18 -21.19
C LEU A 145 -18.73 1.73 -21.22
N ASP A 146 -17.42 1.53 -21.24
CA ASP A 146 -16.80 0.20 -21.29
C ASP A 146 -16.67 -0.49 -19.93
N TYR A 147 -17.11 0.21 -18.87
CA TYR A 147 -17.12 -0.38 -17.52
C TYR A 147 -18.36 -1.25 -17.33
N THR A 148 -18.16 -2.56 -17.22
CA THR A 148 -19.21 -3.53 -16.87
C THR A 148 -19.72 -3.33 -15.44
N SER A 149 -18.84 -2.95 -14.52
CA SER A 149 -19.16 -2.60 -13.13
C SER A 149 -18.85 -1.14 -12.87
N LYS A 150 -19.88 -0.33 -12.56
CA LYS A 150 -19.72 1.09 -12.27
C LYS A 150 -19.37 1.32 -10.80
N GLY A 151 -18.08 1.32 -10.50
CA GLY A 151 -17.57 1.70 -9.18
C GLY A 151 -17.72 3.20 -8.87
N PRO A 152 -17.35 3.65 -7.65
CA PRO A 152 -17.45 5.05 -7.21
C PRO A 152 -16.81 6.06 -8.18
N HIS A 153 -15.58 5.78 -8.61
CA HIS A 153 -14.84 6.65 -9.55
C HIS A 153 -15.52 6.79 -10.90
N VAL A 154 -16.14 5.70 -11.42
CA VAL A 154 -16.88 5.74 -12.69
C VAL A 154 -18.15 6.59 -12.56
N ALA A 155 -18.87 6.48 -11.44
CA ALA A 155 -20.07 7.27 -11.17
C ALA A 155 -19.75 8.77 -11.05
N VAL A 156 -18.64 9.12 -10.37
CA VAL A 156 -18.17 10.51 -10.28
C VAL A 156 -17.71 11.02 -11.64
N ALA A 157 -16.97 10.22 -12.40
CA ALA A 157 -16.53 10.56 -13.76
C ALA A 157 -17.72 10.85 -14.69
N GLN A 158 -18.78 10.03 -14.63
CA GLN A 158 -20.00 10.25 -15.41
C GLN A 158 -20.67 11.59 -15.05
N ARG A 159 -20.74 11.93 -13.75
CA ARG A 159 -21.30 13.23 -13.32
C ARG A 159 -20.44 14.41 -13.79
N LEU A 160 -19.10 14.27 -13.76
CA LEU A 160 -18.19 15.28 -14.30
C LEU A 160 -18.39 15.48 -15.80
N LYS A 161 -18.50 14.39 -16.57
CA LYS A 161 -18.78 14.42 -18.01
C LYS A 161 -20.12 15.10 -18.31
N ASN A 162 -21.16 14.80 -17.53
CA ASN A 162 -22.48 15.45 -17.66
C ASN A 162 -22.44 16.96 -17.33
N LYS A 163 -21.47 17.41 -16.52
CA LYS A 163 -21.20 18.84 -16.24
C LYS A 163 -20.30 19.49 -17.31
N GLY A 164 -20.05 18.82 -18.44
CA GLY A 164 -19.25 19.35 -19.55
C GLY A 164 -17.75 19.22 -19.40
N ARG A 165 -17.24 18.48 -18.40
CA ARG A 165 -15.79 18.24 -18.29
C ARG A 165 -15.33 17.16 -19.28
N ILE A 166 -14.15 17.35 -19.85
CA ILE A 166 -13.51 16.35 -20.72
C ILE A 166 -12.91 15.27 -19.82
N ILE A 167 -13.52 14.08 -19.82
CA ILE A 167 -13.15 12.92 -19.00
C ILE A 167 -13.07 11.69 -19.89
N GLY A 168 -11.94 11.01 -19.87
CA GLY A 168 -11.66 9.77 -20.61
C GLY A 168 -10.57 8.93 -19.95
N PRO A 169 -10.09 7.87 -20.63
CA PRO A 169 -9.00 7.03 -20.14
C PRO A 169 -7.78 7.86 -19.74
N GLY A 170 -7.15 7.48 -18.61
CA GLY A 170 -6.03 8.24 -18.04
C GLY A 170 -6.45 9.36 -17.08
N SER A 171 -7.71 9.84 -17.11
CA SER A 171 -8.18 10.89 -16.20
C SER A 171 -8.14 10.43 -14.74
N MET A 172 -7.58 11.29 -13.88
CA MET A 172 -7.57 11.06 -12.42
C MET A 172 -8.86 11.56 -11.80
N ILE A 173 -9.64 10.67 -11.22
CA ILE A 173 -10.88 10.99 -10.54
C ILE A 173 -10.65 11.04 -9.04
N LYS A 174 -11.03 12.16 -8.43
CA LYS A 174 -10.98 12.39 -6.97
C LYS A 174 -12.38 12.28 -6.41
N TYR A 175 -12.55 11.57 -5.32
CA TYR A 175 -13.84 11.46 -4.66
C TYR A 175 -13.71 11.21 -3.17
N VAL A 176 -14.76 11.57 -2.45
CA VAL A 176 -14.98 11.27 -1.02
C VAL A 176 -16.26 10.45 -0.91
N VAL A 177 -16.24 9.40 -0.10
CA VAL A 177 -17.46 8.65 0.22
C VAL A 177 -18.15 9.35 1.38
N THR A 178 -19.38 9.82 1.15
CA THR A 178 -20.17 10.54 2.16
C THR A 178 -21.14 9.62 2.88
N GLN A 179 -21.62 10.04 4.05
CA GLN A 179 -22.65 9.34 4.82
C GLN A 179 -23.93 9.17 4.02
N GLY A 180 -24.72 8.15 4.35
CA GLY A 180 -26.01 7.86 3.77
C GLY A 180 -26.30 6.37 3.66
N ASN A 181 -27.56 6.04 3.36
CA ASN A 181 -28.04 4.67 3.25
C ASN A 181 -28.00 4.11 1.83
N ASP A 182 -27.59 4.93 0.85
CA ASP A 182 -27.48 4.52 -0.55
C ASP A 182 -26.18 3.74 -0.80
N ILE A 183 -26.10 3.08 -1.94
CA ILE A 183 -24.88 2.37 -2.37
C ILE A 183 -23.70 3.34 -2.53
N ILE A 184 -22.49 2.86 -2.26
CA ILE A 184 -21.27 3.68 -2.18
C ILE A 184 -21.07 4.56 -3.42
N ARG A 185 -21.31 4.05 -4.63
CA ARG A 185 -21.15 4.83 -5.87
C ARG A 185 -22.04 6.07 -5.96
N ASN A 186 -23.25 6.02 -5.37
CA ASN A 186 -24.19 7.14 -5.41
C ASN A 186 -23.85 8.22 -4.38
N ARG A 187 -23.32 7.82 -3.23
CA ARG A 187 -22.89 8.74 -2.17
C ARG A 187 -21.40 9.13 -2.23
N SER A 188 -20.70 8.71 -3.30
CA SER A 188 -19.38 9.24 -3.62
C SER A 188 -19.50 10.57 -4.34
N LYS A 189 -18.92 11.62 -3.81
CA LYS A 189 -19.01 13.00 -4.31
C LYS A 189 -17.62 13.53 -4.65
N MET A 190 -17.56 14.60 -5.45
CA MET A 190 -16.31 15.34 -5.64
C MET A 190 -15.91 16.04 -4.33
N PRO A 191 -14.59 16.20 -4.03
CA PRO A 191 -14.15 16.86 -2.80
C PRO A 191 -14.78 18.23 -2.60
N GLU A 192 -14.97 19.01 -3.67
CA GLU A 192 -15.53 20.36 -3.64
C GLU A 192 -17.03 20.38 -3.30
N GLU A 193 -17.71 19.24 -3.34
CA GLU A 193 -19.13 19.09 -3.02
C GLU A 193 -19.35 18.58 -1.59
N VAL A 194 -18.30 18.38 -0.80
CA VAL A 194 -18.35 17.72 0.53
C VAL A 194 -17.85 18.68 1.60
N LYS A 195 -18.61 18.81 2.70
CA LYS A 195 -18.15 19.52 3.90
C LYS A 195 -17.26 18.62 4.77
N GLU A 196 -16.46 19.24 5.61
CA GLU A 196 -15.46 18.59 6.48
C GLU A 196 -15.99 17.37 7.28
N ASN A 197 -17.24 17.41 7.72
CA ASN A 197 -17.84 16.37 8.58
C ASN A 197 -18.77 15.41 7.85
N GLU A 198 -18.89 15.49 6.50
CA GLU A 198 -19.84 14.69 5.72
C GLU A 198 -19.29 13.34 5.25
N TYR A 199 -17.99 13.07 5.38
CA TYR A 199 -17.43 11.78 4.97
C TYR A 199 -17.97 10.62 5.84
N ASP A 200 -18.04 9.43 5.26
CA ASP A 200 -18.49 8.22 5.96
C ASP A 200 -17.35 7.58 6.75
N ALA A 201 -17.31 7.83 8.06
CA ALA A 201 -16.28 7.28 8.94
C ALA A 201 -16.25 5.74 8.91
N ASP A 202 -17.41 5.09 8.91
CA ASP A 202 -17.46 3.62 8.92
C ASP A 202 -16.95 3.03 7.61
N TYR A 203 -17.21 3.68 6.48
CA TYR A 203 -16.60 3.29 5.20
C TYR A 203 -15.08 3.33 5.28
N TYR A 204 -14.51 4.43 5.77
CA TYR A 204 -13.05 4.57 5.86
C TYR A 204 -12.42 3.61 6.85
N ILE A 205 -13.05 3.38 8.00
CA ILE A 205 -12.59 2.42 9.01
C ILE A 205 -12.60 0.99 8.45
N ASN A 206 -13.66 0.59 7.77
CA ASN A 206 -13.82 -0.81 7.33
C ASN A 206 -13.13 -1.13 6.00
N ASN A 207 -12.82 -0.11 5.17
CA ASN A 207 -12.32 -0.33 3.81
C ASN A 207 -10.97 0.35 3.52
N GLN A 208 -10.51 1.27 4.38
CA GLN A 208 -9.32 2.06 4.13
C GLN A 208 -8.30 1.98 5.28
N VAL A 209 -8.70 1.91 6.54
CA VAL A 209 -7.87 1.79 7.73
C VAL A 209 -7.92 0.38 8.30
#